data_96466fec562e24b6d16b66d6ab491a82
#
_entry.id   96466fec562e24b6d16b66d6ab491a82
#
_cell.length_a   1.000
_cell.length_b   1.000
_cell.length_c   1.000
_cell.angle_alpha   90.00
_cell.angle_beta   90.00
_cell.angle_gamma   90.00
#
_symmetry.space_group_name_H-M   'P 1'
#
loop_
_entity.id
_entity.type
_entity.pdbx_description
1 polymer ?
#
loop_
_entity_poly.entity_id
_entity_poly.type
_entity_poly.pdbx_seq_one_letter_code
_entity_poly.pdbx_strand_id
1 'polypeptide(L)' 'MSNEQHAQEIAMLRAEVEMLMSERQALLRATGAAAVFVANLD' A
#
# COMPACT_ATOMS: atom_id res chain seq x y z
N MET A 1 31.11 -6.29 7.60
CA MET A 1 29.73 -6.20 7.13
C MET A 1 29.06 -7.52 7.27
N SER A 2 28.01 -7.56 7.97
CA SER A 2 27.36 -8.81 8.26
C SER A 2 26.16 -9.02 7.35
N ASN A 3 25.92 -10.27 7.00
CA ASN A 3 24.71 -10.68 6.29
C ASN A 3 23.46 -10.34 7.10
N GLU A 4 23.60 -10.29 8.40
CA GLU A 4 22.51 -9.94 9.32
C GLU A 4 22.05 -8.52 9.09
N GLN A 5 22.96 -7.58 8.88
CA GLN A 5 22.62 -6.19 8.62
C GLN A 5 21.86 -6.07 7.30
N HIS A 6 22.31 -6.78 6.27
CA HIS A 6 21.59 -6.80 4.99
C HIS A 6 20.22 -7.43 5.13
N ALA A 7 20.12 -8.50 5.91
CA ALA A 7 18.84 -9.15 6.13
C ALA A 7 17.84 -8.22 6.81
N GLN A 8 18.32 -7.41 7.77
CA GLN A 8 17.46 -6.42 8.43
C GLN A 8 17.01 -5.33 7.48
N GLU A 9 17.90 -4.86 6.62
CA GLU A 9 17.55 -3.86 5.62
C GLU A 9 16.51 -4.39 4.63
N ILE A 10 16.67 -5.62 4.18
CA ILE A 10 15.73 -6.24 3.26
C ILE A 10 14.36 -6.39 3.95
N ALA A 11 14.34 -6.84 5.19
CA ALA A 11 13.10 -6.99 5.92
C ALA A 11 12.38 -5.66 6.10
N MET A 12 13.12 -4.60 6.40
CA MET A 12 12.56 -3.27 6.56
C MET A 12 11.99 -2.76 5.24
N LEU A 13 12.73 -2.94 4.14
CA LEU A 13 12.26 -2.51 2.83
C LEU A 13 11.01 -3.27 2.38
N ARG A 14 10.95 -4.56 2.68
CA ARG A 14 9.75 -5.36 2.40
C ARG A 14 8.54 -4.85 3.17
N ALA A 15 8.74 -4.55 4.44
CA ALA A 15 7.67 -4.01 5.27
C ALA A 15 7.17 -2.68 4.73
N GLU A 16 8.09 -1.81 4.29
CA GLU A 16 7.72 -0.53 3.68
C GLU A 16 6.94 -0.72 2.39
N VAL A 17 7.39 -1.64 1.54
CA VAL A 17 6.67 -1.94 0.29
C VAL A 17 5.27 -2.46 0.58
N GLU A 18 5.13 -3.38 1.53
CA GLU A 18 3.83 -3.91 1.91
C GLU A 18 2.90 -2.81 2.43
N MET A 19 3.44 -1.90 3.21
CA MET A 19 2.68 -0.76 3.72
C MET A 19 2.20 0.13 2.57
N LEU A 20 3.09 0.44 1.63
CA LEU A 20 2.75 1.27 0.48
C LEU A 20 1.70 0.59 -0.40
N MET A 21 1.81 -0.71 -0.59
CA MET A 21 0.82 -1.46 -1.36
C MET A 21 -0.54 -1.49 -0.67
N SER A 22 -0.54 -1.61 0.64
CA SER A 22 -1.77 -1.57 1.43
C SER A 22 -2.44 -0.20 1.35
N GLU A 23 -1.67 0.87 1.45
CA GLU A 23 -2.17 2.23 1.32
C GLU A 23 -2.72 2.47 -0.08
N ARG A 24 -2.01 2.01 -1.10
CA ARG A 24 -2.47 2.11 -2.48
C ARG A 24 -3.80 1.41 -2.67
N GLN A 25 -3.93 0.21 -2.12
CA GLN A 25 -5.15 -0.57 -2.21
C GLN A 25 -6.32 0.14 -1.52
N ALA A 26 -6.07 0.72 -0.36
CA ALA A 26 -7.08 1.47 0.38
C ALA A 26 -7.54 2.71 -0.42
N LEU A 27 -6.60 3.41 -1.04
CA LEU A 27 -6.92 4.56 -1.89
C LEU A 27 -7.74 4.15 -3.12
N LEU A 28 -7.40 3.02 -3.73
CA LEU A 28 -8.15 2.51 -4.87
C LEU A 28 -9.58 2.15 -4.49
N ARG A 29 -9.77 1.55 -3.32
CA ARG A 29 -11.11 1.22 -2.82
C ARG A 29 -11.91 2.49 -2.56
N ALA A 30 -11.29 3.48 -1.92
CA ALA A 30 -11.95 4.74 -1.64
C ALA A 30 -12.34 5.47 -2.94
N THR A 31 -11.44 5.47 -3.92
CA THR A 31 -11.70 6.07 -5.23
C THR A 31 -12.83 5.34 -5.95
N GLY A 32 -12.82 4.01 -5.92
CA GLY A 32 -13.87 3.21 -6.54
C GLY A 32 -15.22 3.46 -5.89
N ALA A 33 -15.27 3.50 -4.56
CA ALA A 33 -16.49 3.79 -3.83
C ALA A 33 -17.03 5.20 -4.14
N ALA A 34 -16.11 6.17 -4.20
CA ALA A 34 -16.50 7.55 -4.54
C ALA A 34 -17.05 7.62 -5.96
N ALA A 35 -16.43 6.91 -6.91
CA ALA A 35 -16.90 6.89 -8.29
C ALA A 35 -18.30 6.29 -8.40
N VAL A 36 -18.57 5.21 -7.67
CA VAL A 36 -19.89 4.59 -7.65
C VAL A 36 -20.92 5.55 -7.03
N PHE A 37 -20.53 6.18 -5.94
CA PHE A 37 -21.40 7.14 -5.28
C PHE A 37 -21.81 8.30 -6.21
N VAL A 38 -20.83 8.87 -6.91
CA VAL A 38 -21.07 9.94 -7.86
C VAL A 38 -21.92 9.46 -9.03
N ALA A 39 -21.68 8.25 -9.53
CA ALA A 39 -22.44 7.68 -10.63
C ALA A 39 -23.91 7.49 -10.30
N ASN A 40 -24.25 7.34 -9.02
CA ASN A 40 -25.63 7.17 -8.56
C ASN A 40 -26.32 8.47 -8.21
N LEU A 41 -25.62 9.59 -8.32
CA LEU A 41 -26.27 10.91 -8.14
C LEU A 41 -27.00 11.28 -9.43
N ASP A 42 -28.20 11.66 -9.29
CA ASP A 42 -29.00 12.13 -10.42
C ASP A 42 -29.16 13.62 -10.37
#